data_5ac5468f4070aac8f51ad51df3959a86
#
_entry.id   5ac5468f4070aac8f51ad51df3959a86
#
_cell.length_a   1.000
_cell.length_b   1.000
_cell.length_c   1.000
_cell.angle_alpha   90.00
_cell.angle_beta   90.00
_cell.angle_gamma   90.00
#
_symmetry.space_group_name_H-M   'P 1'
#
loop_
_entity.id
_entity.type
_entity.pdbx_description
1 polymer ?
#
loop_
_entity_poly.entity_id
_entity_poly.type
_entity_poly.pdbx_seq_one_letter_code
_entity_poly.pdbx_strand_id
1 'polypeptide(L)'
;MKKWTQLTLLSIALVGLGACSGDNKTTTSGDAQTETSAQASNKLQSKFVNIATGGASGPYNVIGTSLAEIYNKTYGVNSKTQTTGASVENLNLLKQKKVEMAFVMSDSLTEALNGTGSFASGKIDNVQQIAALYPNYVQIVASKKSGIKKLEDLKGKRIAVGAQNSGVEVNARTLLNGFGITYNDVKVDYLGYAEAADALKGGKIDAAFLTSGIPNSSLMELQQGFDLQLVGIDPAKVKQIAKNQTYFLSLNIPKGTYGNAEDIPTAAIMNALVVRSDLSEDDVYKLTKTFFDSLGQLANSHQAATEINLETAQKGVVAPLHSGAKRYYDELAAKK
;
A
#
# COMPACT_ATOMS: atom_id res chain seq x y z
N MET A 1 29.59 50.68 -14.63
CA MET A 1 29.24 52.10 -14.90
C MET A 1 27.78 52.32 -14.58
N LYS A 2 27.52 53.38 -13.79
CA LYS A 2 26.25 54.07 -13.46
C LYS A 2 25.21 53.24 -12.69
N LYS A 3 25.01 53.43 -11.41
CA LYS A 3 24.65 54.58 -10.54
C LYS A 3 23.12 54.74 -10.42
N TRP A 4 22.65 54.52 -9.16
CA TRP A 4 21.85 55.40 -8.29
C TRP A 4 20.39 55.65 -8.72
N THR A 5 19.41 55.59 -7.86
CA THR A 5 19.11 56.58 -6.79
C THR A 5 18.11 56.05 -5.76
N GLN A 6 18.35 56.40 -4.48
CA GLN A 6 17.42 56.37 -3.35
C GLN A 6 16.48 57.59 -3.37
N LEU A 7 15.34 57.52 -2.69
CA LEU A 7 14.64 58.60 -1.96
C LEU A 7 13.55 57.95 -1.09
N THR A 8 13.67 57.90 0.17
CA THR A 8 13.47 58.72 1.39
C THR A 8 12.07 59.31 1.62
N LEU A 9 11.50 58.87 2.77
CA LEU A 9 10.78 59.59 3.85
C LEU A 9 9.47 60.34 3.53
N LEU A 10 8.39 60.03 4.29
CA LEU A 10 7.89 60.98 5.31
C LEU A 10 6.90 60.33 6.27
N SER A 11 7.13 60.53 7.56
CA SER A 11 6.32 60.21 8.71
C SER A 11 5.21 61.25 8.90
N ILE A 12 4.03 60.91 9.41
CA ILE A 12 3.20 61.83 10.21
C ILE A 12 2.49 60.99 11.32
N ALA A 13 2.84 61.32 12.54
CA ALA A 13 2.13 60.95 13.74
C ALA A 13 0.99 61.94 14.04
N LEU A 14 -0.13 61.43 14.50
CA LEU A 14 -1.10 62.28 15.22
C LEU A 14 -1.64 61.54 16.43
N VAL A 15 -1.35 62.10 17.57
CA VAL A 15 -1.82 61.80 18.92
C VAL A 15 -3.20 62.42 19.10
N GLY A 16 -4.13 61.69 19.69
CA GLY A 16 -5.41 62.21 20.15
C GLY A 16 -5.84 61.46 21.44
N LEU A 17 -5.53 62.08 22.55
CA LEU A 17 -6.05 61.72 23.88
C LEU A 17 -7.52 62.20 24.02
N GLY A 18 -8.37 61.32 24.57
CA GLY A 18 -9.69 61.68 25.04
C GLY A 18 -10.17 60.69 26.12
N ALA A 19 -9.97 61.08 27.38
CA ALA A 19 -10.55 60.37 28.53
C ALA A 19 -11.97 60.91 28.78
N CYS A 20 -12.90 60.00 29.18
CA CYS A 20 -13.85 60.21 30.29
C CYS A 20 -14.73 58.97 30.51
N SER A 21 -14.60 58.43 31.67
CA SER A 21 -15.46 57.93 32.72
C SER A 21 -16.94 57.58 32.38
N GLY A 22 -17.38 56.41 32.85
CA GLY A 22 -18.78 56.03 32.98
C GLY A 22 -18.99 54.54 33.22
N ASP A 23 -19.17 54.16 34.50
CA ASP A 23 -19.59 52.81 34.95
C ASP A 23 -20.86 52.32 34.25
N ASN A 24 -20.88 51.10 33.77
CA ASN A 24 -21.96 50.16 34.15
C ASN A 24 -21.60 48.71 33.84
N LYS A 25 -21.75 47.86 34.85
CA LYS A 25 -21.71 46.42 34.80
C LYS A 25 -22.77 45.86 33.86
N THR A 26 -22.40 44.99 32.93
CA THR A 26 -23.20 43.78 32.64
C THR A 26 -22.31 42.72 32.04
N THR A 27 -22.24 41.59 32.69
CA THR A 27 -21.63 40.31 32.34
C THR A 27 -22.18 39.78 31.01
N THR A 28 -21.29 39.46 30.08
CA THR A 28 -21.54 38.38 29.15
C THR A 28 -20.19 37.74 28.78
N SER A 29 -19.83 36.75 29.58
CA SER A 29 -18.79 35.77 29.20
C SER A 29 -19.45 34.72 28.31
N GLY A 30 -18.90 34.44 27.17
CA GLY A 30 -19.27 33.31 26.35
C GLY A 30 -19.12 33.63 24.87
N ASP A 31 -18.01 33.16 24.28
CA ASP A 31 -17.93 32.65 22.92
C ASP A 31 -16.53 32.75 22.25
N ALA A 32 -15.48 32.71 23.06
CA ALA A 32 -14.12 32.66 22.48
C ALA A 32 -13.39 31.32 22.71
N GLN A 33 -14.02 30.31 23.32
CA GLN A 33 -13.36 29.04 23.65
C GLN A 33 -13.76 27.84 22.77
N THR A 34 -14.77 27.95 21.93
CA THR A 34 -15.32 26.79 21.21
C THR A 34 -14.61 26.55 19.87
N GLU A 35 -14.10 27.58 19.20
CA GLU A 35 -13.41 27.39 17.92
C GLU A 35 -11.97 26.87 18.05
N THR A 36 -11.28 27.21 19.15
CA THR A 36 -9.91 26.76 19.37
C THR A 36 -9.82 25.29 19.78
N SER A 37 -10.85 24.75 20.43
CA SER A 37 -10.89 23.35 20.85
C SER A 37 -11.25 22.39 19.70
N ALA A 38 -12.11 22.80 18.77
CA ALA A 38 -12.47 22.00 17.60
C ALA A 38 -11.29 21.87 16.61
N GLN A 39 -10.50 22.93 16.43
CA GLN A 39 -9.35 22.94 15.55
C GLN A 39 -8.14 22.18 16.14
N ALA A 40 -8.00 22.15 17.47
CA ALA A 40 -7.01 21.34 18.16
C ALA A 40 -7.33 19.83 18.11
N SER A 41 -8.62 19.47 18.03
CA SER A 41 -9.07 18.07 17.97
C SER A 41 -8.79 17.38 16.63
N ASN A 42 -8.55 18.13 15.55
CA ASN A 42 -8.34 17.57 14.21
C ASN A 42 -6.86 17.36 13.82
N LYS A 43 -5.90 17.80 14.65
CA LYS A 43 -4.47 17.56 14.38
C LYS A 43 -4.04 16.19 14.86
N LEU A 44 -3.04 15.60 14.16
CA LEU A 44 -2.32 14.43 14.63
C LEU A 44 -1.22 14.85 15.60
N GLN A 45 -0.85 13.96 16.55
CA GLN A 45 0.34 14.11 17.37
C GLN A 45 1.60 13.86 16.53
N SER A 46 1.51 12.94 15.58
CA SER A 46 2.56 12.64 14.61
C SER A 46 2.80 13.81 13.67
N LYS A 47 4.07 14.20 13.50
CA LYS A 47 4.48 15.26 12.54
C LYS A 47 4.55 14.75 11.10
N PHE A 48 4.71 13.45 10.93
CA PHE A 48 4.88 12.79 9.65
C PHE A 48 3.96 11.57 9.56
N VAL A 49 3.46 11.27 8.36
CA VAL A 49 2.79 10.01 8.00
C VAL A 49 3.37 9.56 6.68
N ASN A 50 4.61 9.04 6.70
CA ASN A 50 5.23 8.50 5.50
C ASN A 50 4.69 7.09 5.26
N ILE A 51 4.28 6.82 4.02
CA ILE A 51 3.64 5.56 3.62
C ILE A 51 4.58 4.81 2.68
N ALA A 52 5.12 3.68 3.12
CA ALA A 52 5.89 2.80 2.25
C ALA A 52 4.95 2.02 1.32
N THR A 53 5.27 1.99 0.04
CA THR A 53 4.39 1.47 -1.01
C THR A 53 5.05 0.31 -1.77
N GLY A 54 5.30 0.46 -3.04
CA GLY A 54 5.92 -0.49 -3.95
C GLY A 54 6.42 0.26 -5.17
N GLY A 55 6.73 -0.45 -6.25
CA GLY A 55 7.12 0.15 -7.52
C GLY A 55 6.05 1.12 -8.05
N ALA A 56 6.48 2.16 -8.77
CA ALA A 56 5.62 3.26 -9.23
C ALA A 56 4.43 2.80 -10.09
N SER A 57 4.57 1.69 -10.82
CA SER A 57 3.51 1.11 -11.65
C SER A 57 2.52 0.20 -10.88
N GLY A 58 2.69 0.03 -9.58
CA GLY A 58 1.85 -0.84 -8.76
C GLY A 58 0.74 -0.09 -8.04
N PRO A 59 -0.39 -0.77 -7.74
CA PRO A 59 -1.52 -0.18 -7.02
C PRO A 59 -1.15 0.45 -5.68
N TYR A 60 -0.20 -0.13 -4.93
CA TYR A 60 0.27 0.43 -3.65
C TYR A 60 0.74 1.87 -3.78
N ASN A 61 1.50 2.18 -4.86
CA ASN A 61 2.02 3.52 -5.06
C ASN A 61 0.89 4.50 -5.40
N VAL A 62 0.00 4.13 -6.30
CA VAL A 62 -1.11 5.00 -6.74
C VAL A 62 -2.07 5.27 -5.58
N ILE A 63 -2.54 4.22 -4.90
CA ILE A 63 -3.48 4.33 -3.78
C ILE A 63 -2.81 5.05 -2.60
N GLY A 64 -1.56 4.70 -2.29
CA GLY A 64 -0.79 5.32 -1.21
C GLY A 64 -0.54 6.80 -1.42
N THR A 65 -0.29 7.24 -2.66
CA THR A 65 -0.13 8.67 -3.00
C THR A 65 -1.43 9.43 -2.77
N SER A 66 -2.55 8.90 -3.25
CA SER A 66 -3.86 9.50 -3.00
C SER A 66 -4.17 9.56 -1.49
N LEU A 67 -3.85 8.50 -0.74
CA LEU A 67 -4.05 8.46 0.71
C LEU A 67 -3.16 9.48 1.45
N ALA A 68 -1.90 9.62 1.05
CA ALA A 68 -0.99 10.60 1.63
C ALA A 68 -1.48 12.04 1.40
N GLU A 69 -1.99 12.34 0.21
CA GLU A 69 -2.60 13.64 -0.10
C GLU A 69 -3.83 13.92 0.76
N ILE A 70 -4.69 12.90 0.96
CA ILE A 70 -5.86 12.99 1.83
C ILE A 70 -5.45 13.31 3.26
N TYR A 71 -4.48 12.61 3.83
CA TYR A 71 -3.98 12.88 5.19
C TYR A 71 -3.37 14.27 5.32
N ASN A 72 -2.58 14.68 4.34
CA ASN A 72 -2.00 16.03 4.29
C ASN A 72 -3.11 17.10 4.33
N LYS A 73 -4.11 16.97 3.45
CA LYS A 73 -5.23 17.90 3.36
C LYS A 73 -6.10 17.92 4.63
N THR A 74 -6.35 16.74 5.22
CA THR A 74 -7.27 16.61 6.37
C THR A 74 -6.64 17.08 7.66
N TYR A 75 -5.36 16.77 7.89
CA TYR A 75 -4.70 16.99 9.17
C TYR A 75 -3.58 18.03 9.15
N GLY A 76 -3.19 18.51 7.97
CA GLY A 76 -2.03 19.38 7.80
C GLY A 76 -0.71 18.69 8.17
N VAL A 77 -0.69 17.34 8.21
CA VAL A 77 0.48 16.54 8.52
C VAL A 77 1.37 16.40 7.28
N ASN A 78 2.69 16.35 7.46
CA ASN A 78 3.58 16.04 6.33
C ASN A 78 3.44 14.55 5.99
N SER A 79 2.61 14.25 4.99
CA SER A 79 2.36 12.91 4.51
C SER A 79 2.84 12.76 3.07
N LYS A 80 3.59 11.69 2.80
CA LYS A 80 4.13 11.36 1.47
C LYS A 80 4.34 9.86 1.33
N THR A 81 4.44 9.40 0.10
CA THR A 81 4.80 8.03 -0.21
C THR A 81 6.31 7.85 -0.33
N GLN A 82 6.76 6.63 -0.03
CA GLN A 82 8.09 6.15 -0.35
C GLN A 82 7.95 4.92 -1.27
N THR A 83 8.47 5.05 -2.50
CA THR A 83 8.60 3.93 -3.44
C THR A 83 9.65 2.96 -2.94
N THR A 84 9.35 1.66 -2.96
CA THR A 84 10.19 0.58 -2.40
C THR A 84 10.10 -0.67 -3.28
N GLY A 85 10.85 -1.72 -2.91
CA GLY A 85 10.64 -3.07 -3.43
C GLY A 85 9.37 -3.76 -2.94
N ALA A 86 8.57 -3.13 -2.10
CA ALA A 86 7.31 -3.57 -1.47
C ALA A 86 7.49 -4.37 -0.16
N SER A 87 6.71 -5.42 0.07
CA SER A 87 6.35 -5.95 1.40
C SER A 87 7.50 -6.16 2.37
N VAL A 88 8.56 -6.84 1.97
CA VAL A 88 9.69 -7.16 2.87
C VAL A 88 10.48 -5.91 3.23
N GLU A 89 10.74 -5.04 2.24
CA GLU A 89 11.40 -3.75 2.48
C GLU A 89 10.53 -2.85 3.36
N ASN A 90 9.23 -2.79 3.08
CA ASN A 90 8.27 -1.98 3.85
C ASN A 90 8.25 -2.36 5.33
N LEU A 91 8.21 -3.65 5.62
CA LEU A 91 8.26 -4.16 6.98
C LEU A 91 9.57 -3.82 7.68
N ASN A 92 10.69 -3.87 6.97
CA ASN A 92 11.98 -3.44 7.50
C ASN A 92 12.04 -1.93 7.77
N LEU A 93 11.43 -1.12 6.92
CA LEU A 93 11.32 0.34 7.13
C LEU A 93 10.47 0.67 8.37
N LEU A 94 9.35 -0.05 8.58
CA LEU A 94 8.54 0.07 9.80
C LEU A 94 9.34 -0.36 11.04
N LYS A 95 10.05 -1.51 10.98
CA LYS A 95 10.94 -1.98 12.07
C LYS A 95 11.96 -0.93 12.46
N GLN A 96 12.56 -0.27 11.47
CA GLN A 96 13.56 0.78 11.65
C GLN A 96 12.95 2.15 11.98
N LYS A 97 11.62 2.27 12.09
CA LYS A 97 10.90 3.53 12.34
C LYS A 97 11.16 4.63 11.29
N LYS A 98 11.43 4.22 10.05
CA LYS A 98 11.68 5.15 8.92
C LYS A 98 10.40 5.60 8.22
N VAL A 99 9.32 4.85 8.40
CA VAL A 99 7.98 5.18 7.93
C VAL A 99 6.96 4.89 9.02
N GLU A 100 5.80 5.52 8.95
CA GLU A 100 4.71 5.36 9.91
C GLU A 100 3.71 4.29 9.49
N MET A 101 3.52 4.14 8.18
CA MET A 101 2.51 3.28 7.58
C MET A 101 3.07 2.54 6.37
N ALA A 102 2.51 1.38 6.02
CA ALA A 102 2.91 0.66 4.83
C ALA A 102 1.78 -0.23 4.27
N PHE A 103 1.86 -0.48 2.96
CA PHE A 103 1.14 -1.56 2.30
C PHE A 103 2.03 -2.80 2.28
N VAL A 104 1.48 -3.94 2.68
CA VAL A 104 2.20 -5.23 2.69
C VAL A 104 1.26 -6.37 2.33
N MET A 105 1.78 -7.47 1.84
CA MET A 105 1.03 -8.71 1.68
C MET A 105 1.01 -9.50 2.99
N SER A 106 -0.07 -10.22 3.23
CA SER A 106 -0.32 -10.94 4.48
C SER A 106 0.66 -12.10 4.74
N ASP A 107 1.20 -12.71 3.69
CA ASP A 107 2.26 -13.73 3.80
C ASP A 107 3.55 -13.14 4.38
N SER A 108 4.05 -12.05 3.78
CA SER A 108 5.24 -11.34 4.25
C SER A 108 5.07 -10.80 5.67
N LEU A 109 3.86 -10.32 5.99
CA LEU A 109 3.52 -9.88 7.36
C LEU A 109 3.56 -11.05 8.34
N THR A 110 3.02 -12.21 7.96
CA THR A 110 3.05 -13.43 8.77
C THR A 110 4.49 -13.93 8.99
N GLU A 111 5.31 -13.96 7.93
CA GLU A 111 6.75 -14.30 8.06
C GLU A 111 7.47 -13.34 9.02
N ALA A 112 7.19 -12.03 8.93
CA ALA A 112 7.82 -11.02 9.77
C ALA A 112 7.47 -11.17 11.24
N LEU A 113 6.21 -11.41 11.56
CA LEU A 113 5.74 -11.61 12.94
C LEU A 113 6.30 -12.91 13.57
N ASN A 114 6.46 -13.96 12.75
CA ASN A 114 6.95 -15.25 13.20
C ASN A 114 8.50 -15.35 13.16
N GLY A 115 9.20 -14.43 12.51
CA GLY A 115 10.64 -14.50 12.33
C GLY A 115 11.03 -15.67 11.41
N THR A 116 10.28 -15.89 10.33
CA THR A 116 10.51 -16.97 9.37
C THR A 116 10.81 -16.41 7.97
N GLY A 117 11.15 -17.26 7.02
CA GLY A 117 11.39 -16.86 5.64
C GLY A 117 12.39 -15.71 5.52
N SER A 118 11.96 -14.63 4.91
CA SER A 118 12.78 -13.42 4.72
C SER A 118 13.17 -12.72 6.05
N PHE A 119 12.54 -13.09 7.15
CA PHE A 119 12.77 -12.51 8.49
C PHE A 119 13.40 -13.49 9.48
N ALA A 120 14.01 -14.58 9.01
CA ALA A 120 14.66 -15.59 9.87
C ALA A 120 15.79 -15.03 10.76
N SER A 121 16.39 -13.89 10.37
CA SER A 121 17.39 -13.18 11.19
C SER A 121 16.82 -12.36 12.35
N GLY A 122 15.49 -12.23 12.46
CA GLY A 122 14.83 -11.53 13.55
C GLY A 122 13.43 -11.05 13.21
N LYS A 123 12.47 -11.48 14.01
CA LYS A 123 11.06 -11.09 13.89
C LYS A 123 10.84 -9.59 14.03
N ILE A 124 9.68 -9.16 13.60
CA ILE A 124 9.18 -7.80 13.76
C ILE A 124 8.01 -7.83 14.75
N ASP A 125 8.09 -7.06 15.83
CA ASP A 125 7.09 -7.00 16.91
C ASP A 125 6.47 -5.61 17.09
N ASN A 126 6.95 -4.62 16.32
CA ASN A 126 6.52 -3.23 16.40
C ASN A 126 5.60 -2.82 15.25
N VAL A 127 4.88 -3.77 14.64
CA VAL A 127 3.92 -3.54 13.55
C VAL A 127 2.55 -4.08 13.92
N GLN A 128 1.52 -3.29 13.67
CA GLN A 128 0.12 -3.64 13.88
C GLN A 128 -0.70 -3.32 12.63
N GLN A 129 -1.80 -4.04 12.44
CA GLN A 129 -2.63 -3.91 11.25
C GLN A 129 -3.75 -2.89 11.47
N ILE A 130 -4.08 -2.12 10.43
CA ILE A 130 -5.27 -1.27 10.37
C ILE A 130 -6.41 -2.05 9.72
N ALA A 131 -6.16 -2.66 8.55
CA ALA A 131 -7.18 -3.31 7.74
C ALA A 131 -6.57 -4.39 6.85
N ALA A 132 -7.36 -5.39 6.51
CA ALA A 132 -7.18 -6.17 5.28
C ALA A 132 -7.76 -5.35 4.11
N LEU A 133 -7.12 -5.42 2.94
CA LEU A 133 -7.45 -4.60 1.79
C LEU A 133 -8.06 -5.46 0.66
N TYR A 134 -7.50 -5.37 -0.52
CA TYR A 134 -7.87 -6.13 -1.71
C TYR A 134 -6.89 -7.31 -1.93
N PRO A 135 -7.27 -8.35 -2.68
CA PRO A 135 -6.35 -9.42 -3.03
C PRO A 135 -5.34 -8.95 -4.09
N ASN A 136 -4.08 -9.32 -3.92
CA ASN A 136 -3.10 -9.33 -4.98
C ASN A 136 -3.15 -10.66 -5.71
N TYR A 137 -3.37 -10.62 -7.01
CA TYR A 137 -3.37 -11.78 -7.89
C TYR A 137 -1.95 -12.08 -8.34
N VAL A 138 -1.56 -13.34 -8.28
CA VAL A 138 -0.30 -13.81 -8.88
C VAL A 138 -0.47 -13.91 -10.39
N GLN A 139 0.17 -13.02 -11.11
CA GLN A 139 0.06 -12.90 -12.56
C GLN A 139 1.37 -13.40 -13.16
N ILE A 140 1.37 -14.63 -13.64
CA ILE A 140 2.51 -15.18 -14.35
C ILE A 140 2.32 -14.90 -15.82
N VAL A 141 3.25 -14.17 -16.41
CA VAL A 141 3.17 -13.74 -17.80
C VAL A 141 4.35 -14.24 -18.62
N ALA A 142 4.08 -14.60 -19.84
CA ALA A 142 5.07 -15.07 -20.82
C ALA A 142 4.67 -14.61 -22.24
N SER A 143 5.56 -14.78 -23.22
CA SER A 143 5.17 -14.68 -24.63
C SER A 143 4.44 -15.94 -25.06
N LYS A 144 3.37 -15.84 -25.86
CA LYS A 144 2.72 -17.00 -26.49
C LYS A 144 3.70 -17.87 -27.24
N LYS A 145 4.75 -17.27 -27.84
CA LYS A 145 5.80 -17.98 -28.56
C LYS A 145 6.71 -18.80 -27.68
N SER A 146 6.77 -18.55 -26.36
CA SER A 146 7.61 -19.28 -25.42
C SER A 146 7.20 -20.73 -25.21
N GLY A 147 5.92 -21.04 -25.49
CA GLY A 147 5.30 -22.36 -25.23
C GLY A 147 5.00 -22.61 -23.75
N ILE A 148 5.20 -21.64 -22.86
CA ILE A 148 4.94 -21.75 -21.42
C ILE A 148 3.43 -21.62 -21.20
N LYS A 149 2.78 -22.71 -20.74
CA LYS A 149 1.32 -22.76 -20.51
C LYS A 149 0.96 -23.04 -19.08
N LYS A 150 1.86 -23.61 -18.30
CA LYS A 150 1.70 -23.98 -16.88
C LYS A 150 2.99 -23.78 -16.11
N LEU A 151 2.91 -23.79 -14.78
CA LEU A 151 4.07 -23.53 -13.91
C LEU A 151 5.25 -24.47 -14.18
N GLU A 152 4.96 -25.74 -14.44
CA GLU A 152 6.00 -26.76 -14.67
C GLU A 152 6.85 -26.47 -15.91
N ASP A 153 6.32 -25.71 -16.88
CA ASP A 153 7.03 -25.32 -18.10
C ASP A 153 8.14 -24.27 -17.84
N LEU A 154 8.18 -23.72 -16.61
CA LEU A 154 9.22 -22.78 -16.19
C LEU A 154 10.58 -23.42 -15.95
N LYS A 155 10.66 -24.75 -15.78
CA LYS A 155 11.94 -25.43 -15.58
C LYS A 155 12.92 -25.14 -16.72
N GLY A 156 14.14 -24.74 -16.36
CA GLY A 156 15.20 -24.34 -17.30
C GLY A 156 15.05 -22.95 -17.90
N LYS A 157 13.94 -22.25 -17.62
CA LYS A 157 13.66 -20.91 -18.17
C LYS A 157 14.30 -19.81 -17.36
N ARG A 158 14.48 -18.64 -18.00
CA ARG A 158 14.86 -17.41 -17.34
C ARG A 158 13.59 -16.67 -16.92
N ILE A 159 13.43 -16.43 -15.64
CA ILE A 159 12.20 -15.87 -15.08
C ILE A 159 12.50 -14.71 -14.14
N ALA A 160 11.70 -13.63 -14.24
CA ALA A 160 11.68 -12.59 -13.21
C ALA A 160 10.73 -13.03 -12.09
N VAL A 161 11.22 -12.98 -10.84
CA VAL A 161 10.47 -13.40 -9.65
C VAL A 161 10.02 -12.23 -8.78
N GLY A 162 10.04 -11.00 -9.31
CA GLY A 162 9.80 -9.77 -8.56
C GLY A 162 11.09 -9.09 -8.13
N ALA A 163 10.99 -7.86 -7.63
CA ALA A 163 12.13 -7.14 -7.10
C ALA A 163 12.74 -7.85 -5.88
N GLN A 164 13.99 -7.62 -5.63
CA GLN A 164 14.64 -8.13 -4.41
C GLN A 164 13.94 -7.53 -3.17
N ASN A 165 13.75 -8.34 -2.13
CA ASN A 165 13.01 -7.95 -0.91
C ASN A 165 11.54 -7.55 -1.17
N SER A 166 10.92 -8.12 -2.20
CA SER A 166 9.49 -7.95 -2.48
C SER A 166 8.66 -9.11 -1.96
N GLY A 167 7.37 -8.86 -1.71
CA GLY A 167 6.41 -9.94 -1.48
C GLY A 167 6.17 -10.78 -2.74
N VAL A 168 6.40 -10.24 -3.94
CA VAL A 168 6.32 -10.99 -5.20
C VAL A 168 7.34 -12.13 -5.21
N GLU A 169 8.57 -11.86 -4.77
CA GLU A 169 9.60 -12.89 -4.66
C GLU A 169 9.19 -13.99 -3.65
N VAL A 170 8.66 -13.59 -2.50
CA VAL A 170 8.15 -14.54 -1.49
C VAL A 170 7.07 -15.45 -2.08
N ASN A 171 6.11 -14.88 -2.80
CA ASN A 171 5.05 -15.66 -3.47
C ASN A 171 5.60 -16.57 -4.57
N ALA A 172 6.45 -16.05 -5.44
CA ALA A 172 7.04 -16.81 -6.55
C ALA A 172 7.80 -18.03 -6.01
N ARG A 173 8.66 -17.83 -5.00
CA ARG A 173 9.43 -18.89 -4.36
C ARG A 173 8.53 -19.94 -3.70
N THR A 174 7.50 -19.51 -2.98
CA THR A 174 6.57 -20.41 -2.31
C THR A 174 5.75 -21.23 -3.30
N LEU A 175 5.23 -20.59 -4.36
CA LEU A 175 4.48 -21.30 -5.40
C LEU A 175 5.36 -22.27 -6.18
N LEU A 176 6.52 -21.84 -6.63
CA LEU A 176 7.47 -22.72 -7.34
C LEU A 176 7.81 -23.95 -6.50
N ASN A 177 8.16 -23.76 -5.22
CA ASN A 177 8.44 -24.87 -4.30
C ASN A 177 7.23 -25.81 -4.14
N GLY A 178 6.02 -25.26 -4.06
CA GLY A 178 4.76 -26.04 -4.01
C GLY A 178 4.52 -26.89 -5.26
N PHE A 179 5.12 -26.52 -6.39
CA PHE A 179 5.10 -27.30 -7.64
C PHE A 179 6.38 -28.16 -7.84
N GLY A 180 7.25 -28.24 -6.84
CA GLY A 180 8.50 -29.01 -6.91
C GLY A 180 9.54 -28.36 -7.85
N ILE A 181 9.52 -27.05 -7.94
CA ILE A 181 10.48 -26.24 -8.70
C ILE A 181 11.22 -25.36 -7.68
N THR A 182 12.54 -25.44 -7.69
CA THR A 182 13.41 -24.60 -6.87
C THR A 182 14.12 -23.57 -7.73
N TYR A 183 14.78 -22.59 -7.14
CA TYR A 183 15.60 -21.63 -7.87
C TYR A 183 16.82 -22.28 -8.57
N ASN A 184 17.17 -23.51 -8.21
CA ASN A 184 18.18 -24.27 -8.94
C ASN A 184 17.65 -24.83 -10.28
N ASP A 185 16.33 -24.94 -10.44
CA ASP A 185 15.68 -25.45 -11.66
C ASP A 185 15.38 -24.36 -12.68
N VAL A 186 15.60 -23.06 -12.35
CA VAL A 186 15.29 -21.91 -13.17
C VAL A 186 16.44 -20.89 -13.14
N LYS A 187 16.48 -19.96 -14.09
CA LYS A 187 17.40 -18.82 -14.05
C LYS A 187 16.64 -17.61 -13.55
N VAL A 188 16.93 -17.16 -12.32
CA VAL A 188 16.19 -16.11 -11.63
C VAL A 188 16.78 -14.74 -11.91
N ASP A 189 15.91 -13.79 -12.29
CA ASP A 189 16.19 -12.36 -12.32
C ASP A 189 15.29 -11.64 -11.31
N TYR A 190 15.84 -10.70 -10.55
CA TYR A 190 15.10 -9.90 -9.56
C TYR A 190 14.74 -8.54 -10.18
N LEU A 191 13.52 -8.44 -10.75
CA LEU A 191 13.08 -7.28 -11.50
C LEU A 191 11.73 -6.77 -10.94
N GLY A 192 11.57 -5.46 -10.87
CA GLY A 192 10.27 -4.83 -10.63
C GLY A 192 9.32 -4.99 -11.83
N TYR A 193 8.08 -4.51 -11.70
CA TYR A 193 7.05 -4.77 -12.71
C TYR A 193 7.40 -4.19 -14.09
N ALA A 194 7.87 -2.94 -14.14
CA ALA A 194 8.22 -2.28 -15.39
C ALA A 194 9.45 -2.93 -16.03
N GLU A 195 10.51 -3.17 -15.22
CA GLU A 195 11.73 -3.82 -15.70
C GLU A 195 11.48 -5.24 -16.21
N ALA A 196 10.57 -5.99 -15.56
CA ALA A 196 10.18 -7.34 -16.00
C ALA A 196 9.41 -7.28 -17.33
N ALA A 197 8.49 -6.31 -17.49
CA ALA A 197 7.78 -6.10 -18.75
C ALA A 197 8.74 -5.77 -19.91
N ASP A 198 9.69 -4.87 -19.66
CA ASP A 198 10.72 -4.51 -20.65
C ASP A 198 11.65 -5.69 -20.98
N ALA A 199 12.03 -6.49 -19.98
CA ALA A 199 12.85 -7.67 -20.17
C ALA A 199 12.12 -8.77 -20.97
N LEU A 200 10.82 -8.96 -20.75
CA LEU A 200 9.96 -9.85 -21.57
C LEU A 200 9.88 -9.36 -23.02
N LYS A 201 9.57 -8.07 -23.22
CA LYS A 201 9.48 -7.46 -24.55
C LYS A 201 10.80 -7.54 -25.30
N GLY A 202 11.92 -7.38 -24.60
CA GLY A 202 13.27 -7.50 -25.16
C GLY A 202 13.77 -8.94 -25.31
N GLY A 203 12.97 -9.97 -24.94
CA GLY A 203 13.38 -11.38 -24.99
C GLY A 203 14.52 -11.75 -24.06
N LYS A 204 14.78 -10.95 -23.01
CA LYS A 204 15.82 -11.20 -22.02
C LYS A 204 15.42 -12.26 -20.99
N ILE A 205 14.11 -12.38 -20.75
CA ILE A 205 13.50 -13.39 -19.88
C ILE A 205 12.37 -14.09 -20.62
N ASP A 206 12.01 -15.29 -20.19
CA ASP A 206 10.96 -16.13 -20.80
C ASP A 206 9.60 -15.91 -20.14
N ALA A 207 9.60 -15.62 -18.82
CA ALA A 207 8.40 -15.37 -18.03
C ALA A 207 8.68 -14.41 -16.88
N ALA A 208 7.62 -13.84 -16.30
CA ALA A 208 7.71 -12.99 -15.12
C ALA A 208 6.55 -13.23 -14.16
N PHE A 209 6.84 -13.16 -12.87
CA PHE A 209 5.86 -13.11 -11.79
C PHE A 209 5.57 -11.65 -11.43
N LEU A 210 4.29 -11.30 -11.41
CA LEU A 210 3.78 -10.06 -10.84
C LEU A 210 2.70 -10.46 -9.82
N THR A 211 2.74 -9.92 -8.61
CA THR A 211 1.69 -10.14 -7.62
C THR A 211 1.14 -8.78 -7.23
N SER A 212 0.00 -8.42 -7.78
CA SER A 212 -0.62 -7.10 -7.60
C SER A 212 -2.14 -7.15 -7.71
N GLY A 213 -2.81 -6.08 -7.27
CA GLY A 213 -4.18 -5.82 -7.70
C GLY A 213 -4.26 -5.69 -9.22
N ILE A 214 -5.42 -5.97 -9.77
CA ILE A 214 -5.69 -5.94 -11.22
C ILE A 214 -6.60 -4.76 -11.60
N PRO A 215 -6.42 -4.22 -12.84
CA PRO A 215 -5.31 -4.48 -13.75
C PRO A 215 -3.99 -3.85 -13.29
N ASN A 216 -2.85 -4.47 -13.62
CA ASN A 216 -1.52 -3.90 -13.39
C ASN A 216 -1.12 -3.05 -14.61
N SER A 217 -0.66 -1.81 -14.39
CA SER A 217 -0.36 -0.88 -15.49
C SER A 217 0.77 -1.37 -16.39
N SER A 218 1.82 -2.00 -15.85
CA SER A 218 2.90 -2.55 -16.67
C SER A 218 2.41 -3.66 -17.61
N LEU A 219 1.43 -4.46 -17.19
CA LEU A 219 0.84 -5.49 -18.06
C LEU A 219 -0.13 -4.89 -19.09
N MET A 220 -0.85 -3.82 -18.71
CA MET A 220 -1.70 -3.07 -19.66
C MET A 220 -0.88 -2.43 -20.78
N GLU A 221 0.31 -1.92 -20.45
CA GLU A 221 1.25 -1.40 -21.45
C GLU A 221 1.88 -2.51 -22.29
N LEU A 222 2.33 -3.58 -21.63
CA LEU A 222 2.98 -4.71 -22.29
C LEU A 222 2.07 -5.33 -23.37
N GLN A 223 0.79 -5.55 -23.07
CA GLN A 223 -0.15 -6.17 -24.01
C GLN A 223 -0.35 -5.38 -25.32
N GLN A 224 -0.06 -4.06 -25.33
CA GLN A 224 -0.26 -3.21 -26.52
C GLN A 224 0.74 -3.46 -27.65
N GLY A 225 1.72 -4.30 -27.46
CA GLY A 225 2.71 -4.59 -28.50
C GLY A 225 3.47 -5.89 -28.27
N PHE A 226 3.01 -6.68 -27.33
CA PHE A 226 3.59 -7.96 -26.97
C PHE A 226 2.51 -9.04 -27.00
N ASP A 227 2.83 -10.18 -27.61
CA ASP A 227 1.91 -11.32 -27.68
C ASP A 227 1.87 -12.03 -26.31
N LEU A 228 1.18 -11.37 -25.36
CA LEU A 228 1.13 -11.73 -23.96
C LEU A 228 0.27 -12.98 -23.74
N GLN A 229 0.79 -13.90 -22.94
CA GLN A 229 0.08 -15.03 -22.38
C GLN A 229 0.11 -14.99 -20.87
N LEU A 230 -1.05 -15.08 -20.22
CA LEU A 230 -1.17 -15.38 -18.81
C LEU A 230 -1.01 -16.89 -18.62
N VAL A 231 -0.21 -17.30 -17.65
CA VAL A 231 0.03 -18.70 -17.29
C VAL A 231 -0.83 -19.04 -16.08
N GLY A 232 -1.78 -19.93 -16.26
CA GLY A 232 -2.68 -20.36 -15.19
C GLY A 232 -1.96 -21.20 -14.13
N ILE A 233 -2.49 -21.15 -12.90
CA ILE A 233 -2.02 -21.94 -11.77
C ILE A 233 -3.14 -22.92 -11.38
N ASP A 234 -2.81 -24.22 -11.29
CA ASP A 234 -3.77 -25.27 -10.94
C ASP A 234 -4.44 -24.98 -9.58
N PRO A 235 -5.78 -24.78 -9.55
CA PRO A 235 -6.51 -24.50 -8.31
C PRO A 235 -6.37 -25.57 -7.25
N ALA A 236 -6.24 -26.84 -7.65
CA ALA A 236 -6.06 -27.96 -6.70
C ALA A 236 -4.69 -27.87 -6.00
N LYS A 237 -3.66 -27.49 -6.73
CA LYS A 237 -2.32 -27.22 -6.18
C LYS A 237 -2.32 -26.00 -5.26
N VAL A 238 -2.97 -24.91 -5.64
CA VAL A 238 -3.11 -23.73 -4.77
C VAL A 238 -3.78 -24.10 -3.45
N LYS A 239 -4.89 -24.85 -3.50
CA LYS A 239 -5.59 -25.35 -2.30
C LYS A 239 -4.70 -26.28 -1.46
N GLN A 240 -3.84 -27.10 -2.09
CA GLN A 240 -2.89 -27.94 -1.37
C GLN A 240 -1.83 -27.09 -0.63
N ILE A 241 -1.27 -26.09 -1.28
CA ILE A 241 -0.31 -25.14 -0.69
C ILE A 241 -0.98 -24.39 0.47
N ALA A 242 -2.21 -23.93 0.28
CA ALA A 242 -2.98 -23.20 1.28
C ALA A 242 -3.25 -23.97 2.59
N LYS A 243 -3.14 -25.31 2.61
CA LYS A 243 -3.24 -26.08 3.86
C LYS A 243 -2.16 -25.72 4.88
N ASN A 244 -0.95 -25.38 4.40
CA ASN A 244 0.18 -25.01 5.24
C ASN A 244 0.49 -23.50 5.18
N GLN A 245 -0.03 -22.82 4.17
CA GLN A 245 0.19 -21.39 3.86
C GLN A 245 -1.19 -20.73 3.70
N THR A 246 -1.89 -20.55 4.82
CA THR A 246 -3.33 -20.20 4.89
C THR A 246 -3.68 -18.84 4.27
N TYR A 247 -2.69 -18.03 3.96
CA TYR A 247 -2.85 -16.75 3.29
C TYR A 247 -3.02 -16.86 1.77
N PHE A 248 -2.77 -18.03 1.16
CA PHE A 248 -3.06 -18.22 -0.26
C PHE A 248 -4.54 -18.48 -0.51
N LEU A 249 -5.08 -17.75 -1.47
CA LEU A 249 -6.44 -17.92 -2.00
C LEU A 249 -6.37 -18.48 -3.42
N SER A 250 -7.33 -19.30 -3.80
CA SER A 250 -7.52 -19.72 -5.20
C SER A 250 -8.58 -18.84 -5.83
N LEU A 251 -8.18 -17.96 -6.74
CA LEU A 251 -9.02 -17.01 -7.44
C LEU A 251 -8.78 -17.11 -8.95
N ASN A 252 -9.53 -16.32 -9.74
CA ASN A 252 -9.33 -16.19 -11.18
C ASN A 252 -9.02 -14.74 -11.53
N ILE A 253 -8.10 -14.53 -12.47
CA ILE A 253 -7.97 -13.26 -13.20
C ILE A 253 -9.14 -13.23 -14.20
N PRO A 254 -10.08 -12.27 -14.12
CA PRO A 254 -11.27 -12.25 -14.96
C PRO A 254 -10.94 -12.16 -16.44
N LYS A 255 -11.79 -12.75 -17.25
CA LYS A 255 -11.80 -12.59 -18.70
C LYS A 255 -11.72 -11.10 -19.06
N GLY A 256 -10.90 -10.79 -20.05
CA GLY A 256 -10.76 -9.44 -20.61
C GLY A 256 -9.81 -8.53 -19.84
N THR A 257 -9.35 -8.90 -18.64
CA THR A 257 -8.45 -8.05 -17.82
C THR A 257 -7.21 -7.60 -18.62
N TYR A 258 -6.60 -8.51 -19.37
CA TYR A 258 -5.45 -8.25 -20.25
C TYR A 258 -5.69 -8.81 -21.66
N GLY A 259 -6.92 -8.74 -22.15
CA GLY A 259 -7.30 -9.32 -23.43
C GLY A 259 -7.39 -10.86 -23.45
N ASN A 260 -7.34 -11.49 -22.27
CA ASN A 260 -7.52 -12.94 -22.13
C ASN A 260 -8.97 -13.32 -22.47
N ALA A 261 -9.13 -14.42 -23.28
CA ALA A 261 -10.42 -14.87 -23.76
C ALA A 261 -11.30 -15.53 -22.68
N GLU A 262 -10.67 -16.02 -21.60
CA GLU A 262 -11.30 -16.77 -20.51
C GLU A 262 -10.74 -16.31 -19.18
N ASP A 263 -11.42 -16.69 -18.09
CA ASP A 263 -10.90 -16.54 -16.75
C ASP A 263 -9.62 -17.38 -16.58
N ILE A 264 -8.59 -16.82 -15.97
CA ILE A 264 -7.32 -17.51 -15.75
C ILE A 264 -7.21 -17.88 -14.28
N PRO A 265 -7.24 -19.17 -13.92
CA PRO A 265 -7.10 -19.59 -12.54
C PRO A 265 -5.71 -19.21 -12.00
N THR A 266 -5.68 -18.70 -10.79
CA THR A 266 -4.44 -18.25 -10.16
C THR A 266 -4.50 -18.34 -8.64
N ALA A 267 -3.37 -18.06 -8.00
CA ALA A 267 -3.27 -17.80 -6.58
C ALA A 267 -3.41 -16.29 -6.30
N ALA A 268 -3.91 -15.96 -5.13
CA ALA A 268 -3.94 -14.58 -4.65
C ALA A 268 -3.59 -14.51 -3.17
N ILE A 269 -3.16 -13.34 -2.72
CA ILE A 269 -2.78 -13.06 -1.34
C ILE A 269 -3.43 -11.74 -0.93
N MET A 270 -4.07 -11.69 0.26
CA MET A 270 -4.65 -10.45 0.75
C MET A 270 -3.57 -9.42 1.08
N ASN A 271 -3.85 -8.18 0.81
CA ASN A 271 -3.04 -7.05 1.25
C ASN A 271 -3.49 -6.57 2.63
N ALA A 272 -2.56 -5.97 3.34
CA ALA A 272 -2.79 -5.32 4.62
C ALA A 272 -2.26 -3.88 4.60
N LEU A 273 -3.00 -2.98 5.23
CA LEU A 273 -2.50 -1.68 5.64
C LEU A 273 -2.02 -1.82 7.08
N VAL A 274 -0.75 -1.49 7.30
CA VAL A 274 -0.10 -1.66 8.61
C VAL A 274 0.57 -0.36 9.06
N VAL A 275 0.71 -0.23 10.36
CA VAL A 275 1.35 0.91 11.03
C VAL A 275 2.32 0.45 12.10
N ARG A 276 3.20 1.34 12.54
CA ARG A 276 4.01 1.11 13.73
C ARG A 276 3.11 1.06 14.98
N SER A 277 3.42 0.15 15.89
CA SER A 277 2.66 -0.03 17.13
C SER A 277 2.87 1.11 18.15
N ASP A 278 3.89 1.95 17.95
CA ASP A 278 4.21 3.09 18.86
C ASP A 278 3.51 4.40 18.46
N LEU A 279 2.68 4.41 17.42
CA LEU A 279 1.81 5.54 17.12
C LEU A 279 0.70 5.66 18.17
N SER A 280 0.23 6.88 18.42
CA SER A 280 -0.83 7.07 19.40
C SER A 280 -2.15 6.46 18.93
N GLU A 281 -2.96 5.96 19.87
CA GLU A 281 -4.29 5.43 19.58
C GLU A 281 -5.13 6.46 18.84
N ASP A 282 -5.10 7.72 19.25
CA ASP A 282 -5.90 8.79 18.65
C ASP A 282 -5.48 9.08 17.20
N ASP A 283 -4.16 9.10 16.93
CA ASP A 283 -3.67 9.26 15.56
C ASP A 283 -4.14 8.12 14.66
N VAL A 284 -3.94 6.87 15.10
CA VAL A 284 -4.32 5.72 14.28
C VAL A 284 -5.84 5.60 14.14
N TYR A 285 -6.61 5.96 15.16
CA TYR A 285 -8.08 6.07 15.02
C TYR A 285 -8.46 7.06 13.92
N LYS A 286 -7.89 8.27 13.94
CA LYS A 286 -8.14 9.31 12.93
C LYS A 286 -7.72 8.86 11.53
N LEU A 287 -6.52 8.29 11.39
CA LEU A 287 -6.02 7.77 10.13
C LEU A 287 -6.90 6.65 9.58
N THR A 288 -7.35 5.74 10.45
CA THR A 288 -8.25 4.64 10.07
C THR A 288 -9.60 5.18 9.59
N LYS A 289 -10.19 6.09 10.36
CA LYS A 289 -11.47 6.72 10.00
C LYS A 289 -11.37 7.42 8.65
N THR A 290 -10.36 8.27 8.45
CA THR A 290 -10.17 8.99 7.19
C THR A 290 -9.91 8.05 6.03
N PHE A 291 -9.18 6.96 6.22
CA PHE A 291 -8.99 5.94 5.20
C PHE A 291 -10.33 5.40 4.70
N PHE A 292 -11.21 4.96 5.60
CA PHE A 292 -12.52 4.41 5.24
C PHE A 292 -13.49 5.45 4.71
N ASP A 293 -13.48 6.66 5.24
CA ASP A 293 -14.30 7.78 4.73
C ASP A 293 -13.91 8.18 3.30
N SER A 294 -12.69 7.84 2.87
CA SER A 294 -12.13 8.23 1.57
C SER A 294 -12.11 7.11 0.53
N LEU A 295 -12.74 5.95 0.80
CA LEU A 295 -12.70 4.81 -0.13
C LEU A 295 -13.16 5.17 -1.55
N GLY A 296 -14.17 6.03 -1.70
CA GLY A 296 -14.62 6.50 -3.01
C GLY A 296 -13.53 7.26 -3.78
N GLN A 297 -12.74 8.09 -3.11
CA GLN A 297 -11.61 8.81 -3.73
C GLN A 297 -10.47 7.85 -4.06
N LEU A 298 -10.18 6.88 -3.20
CA LEU A 298 -9.15 5.86 -3.45
C LEU A 298 -9.55 4.95 -4.62
N ALA A 299 -10.82 4.57 -4.73
CA ALA A 299 -11.35 3.81 -5.86
C ALA A 299 -11.20 4.55 -7.20
N ASN A 300 -11.33 5.88 -7.20
CA ASN A 300 -11.09 6.70 -8.40
C ASN A 300 -9.59 6.75 -8.77
N SER A 301 -8.69 6.53 -7.83
CA SER A 301 -7.25 6.53 -8.12
C SER A 301 -6.79 5.21 -8.75
N HIS A 302 -7.34 4.07 -8.33
CA HIS A 302 -7.01 2.77 -8.90
C HIS A 302 -8.15 1.76 -8.70
N GLN A 303 -8.49 1.00 -9.75
CA GLN A 303 -9.57 0.02 -9.74
C GLN A 303 -9.47 -1.01 -8.59
N ALA A 304 -8.28 -1.48 -8.25
CA ALA A 304 -8.10 -2.42 -7.13
C ALA A 304 -8.64 -1.89 -5.79
N ALA A 305 -8.70 -0.56 -5.60
CA ALA A 305 -9.25 0.01 -4.38
C ALA A 305 -10.77 -0.14 -4.27
N THR A 306 -11.49 -0.47 -5.35
CA THR A 306 -12.94 -0.77 -5.31
C THR A 306 -13.25 -2.02 -4.50
N GLU A 307 -12.28 -2.91 -4.34
CA GLU A 307 -12.43 -4.14 -3.54
C GLU A 307 -12.22 -3.90 -2.04
N ILE A 308 -11.72 -2.72 -1.64
CA ILE A 308 -11.57 -2.36 -0.22
C ILE A 308 -12.93 -1.98 0.35
N ASN A 309 -13.37 -2.70 1.35
CA ASN A 309 -14.62 -2.35 2.03
C ASN A 309 -14.56 -2.65 3.54
N LEU A 310 -15.37 -1.93 4.28
CA LEU A 310 -15.38 -1.98 5.74
C LEU A 310 -15.88 -3.33 6.29
N GLU A 311 -16.76 -4.03 5.58
CA GLU A 311 -17.35 -5.30 6.06
C GLU A 311 -16.33 -6.44 6.04
N THR A 312 -15.35 -6.38 5.13
CA THR A 312 -14.32 -7.40 4.99
C THR A 312 -12.97 -6.98 5.55
N ALA A 313 -12.80 -5.71 5.93
CA ALA A 313 -11.53 -5.15 6.39
C ALA A 313 -10.94 -5.85 7.62
N GLN A 314 -11.77 -6.52 8.43
CA GLN A 314 -11.31 -7.32 9.56
C GLN A 314 -11.19 -8.83 9.21
N LYS A 315 -11.65 -9.25 8.03
CA LYS A 315 -11.52 -10.63 7.54
C LYS A 315 -10.15 -10.77 6.85
N GLY A 316 -9.34 -11.71 7.31
CA GLY A 316 -7.98 -11.88 6.78
C GLY A 316 -6.92 -10.99 7.46
N VAL A 317 -7.24 -10.45 8.62
CA VAL A 317 -6.28 -9.84 9.51
C VAL A 317 -5.35 -10.92 10.07
N VAL A 318 -4.04 -10.73 9.89
CA VAL A 318 -2.99 -11.69 10.29
C VAL A 318 -2.07 -11.15 11.38
N ALA A 319 -2.18 -9.86 11.70
CA ALA A 319 -1.46 -9.20 12.77
C ALA A 319 -2.44 -8.60 13.79
N PRO A 320 -2.05 -8.35 15.05
CA PRO A 320 -2.90 -7.63 15.98
C PRO A 320 -3.36 -6.29 15.39
N LEU A 321 -4.65 -5.97 15.56
CA LEU A 321 -5.15 -4.64 15.20
C LEU A 321 -4.53 -3.59 16.14
N HIS A 322 -4.16 -2.45 15.57
CA HIS A 322 -3.77 -1.29 16.37
C HIS A 322 -4.96 -0.81 17.21
N SER A 323 -4.72 -0.37 18.47
CA SER A 323 -5.79 0.06 19.37
C SER A 323 -6.70 1.14 18.76
N GLY A 324 -6.13 2.09 18.03
CA GLY A 324 -6.89 3.12 17.31
C GLY A 324 -7.77 2.55 16.19
N ALA A 325 -7.29 1.59 15.42
CA ALA A 325 -8.10 0.91 14.42
C ALA A 325 -9.21 0.09 15.07
N LYS A 326 -8.90 -0.65 16.14
CA LYS A 326 -9.88 -1.41 16.90
C LYS A 326 -10.98 -0.52 17.45
N ARG A 327 -10.63 0.62 18.06
CA ARG A 327 -11.59 1.62 18.56
C ARG A 327 -12.55 2.07 17.45
N TYR A 328 -12.04 2.36 16.26
CA TYR A 328 -12.87 2.75 15.12
C TYR A 328 -13.89 1.66 14.76
N TYR A 329 -13.46 0.39 14.69
CA TYR A 329 -14.36 -0.73 14.40
C TYR A 329 -15.39 -0.98 15.51
N ASP A 330 -14.98 -0.87 16.77
CA ASP A 330 -15.88 -1.03 17.93
C ASP A 330 -16.98 0.05 17.94
N GLU A 331 -16.62 1.29 17.62
CA GLU A 331 -17.61 2.40 17.51
C GLU A 331 -18.61 2.17 16.38
N LEU A 332 -18.18 1.58 15.26
CA LEU A 332 -19.09 1.24 14.15
C LEU A 332 -20.02 0.09 14.50
N ALA A 333 -19.52 -0.91 15.22
CA ALA A 333 -20.32 -2.05 15.67
C ALA A 333 -21.40 -1.61 16.67
N ALA A 334 -21.09 -0.64 17.54
CA ALA A 334 -22.03 -0.09 18.51
C ALA A 334 -23.18 0.76 17.90
N LYS A 335 -23.04 1.18 16.63
CA LYS A 335 -24.04 1.99 15.91
C LYS A 335 -25.00 1.15 15.06
N LYS A 336 -24.74 -0.16 14.94
CA LYS A 336 -25.61 -1.13 14.25
C LYS A 336 -26.56 -1.78 15.23
#